data_99063b6eb5f18be17df3e2de8176742f
#
_entry.id   99063b6eb5f18be17df3e2de8176742f
#
_cell.length_a   1.000
_cell.length_b   1.000
_cell.length_c   1.000
_cell.angle_alpha   90.00
_cell.angle_beta   90.00
_cell.angle_gamma   90.00
#
_symmetry.space_group_name_H-M   'P 1'
#
loop_
_entity.id
_entity.type
_entity.pdbx_description
1 polymer ?
#
loop_
_entity_poly.entity_id
_entity_poly.type
_entity_poly.pdbx_seq_one_letter_code
_entity_poly.pdbx_strand_id
1 'polypeptide(L)'
;AEWMIDGEPSIDVWAMDVARFGEFATPDWGSVKSTENYERRFVMTFPNETLPKGRMQKTTALYDRLVAKGARMDQSFGLEHALWFADGPSDAHEDPTFERNRSHEYVAREVKAVREAVGGIEIANFAKHEFQGPGARGYLDRVLAGHIPKPGRLTLTPMLTPKGKLYGDLTVACLAEDRFMLFGSGAMQDAHRRWFEKDLPADVRYTNASDDWHGIALSGPKSRALLARITREDVSADAFKFRDLREGFVGGVPALVNRISFSVELGYEIYCKPQYLL
;
A
#
# COMPACT_ATOMS: atom_id res chain seq x y z
N ALA A 1 -9.89 -13.89 27.50
CA ALA A 1 -10.08 -13.51 28.91
C ALA A 1 -9.26 -12.27 29.26
N GLU A 2 -7.94 -12.25 29.08
CA GLU A 2 -7.06 -11.11 29.39
C GLU A 2 -7.58 -9.81 28.76
N TRP A 3 -7.89 -9.82 27.47
CA TRP A 3 -8.39 -8.64 26.77
C TRP A 3 -9.65 -8.04 27.43
N MET A 4 -10.56 -8.90 27.94
CA MET A 4 -11.77 -8.44 28.64
C MET A 4 -11.48 -7.92 30.05
N ILE A 5 -10.43 -8.38 30.69
CA ILE A 5 -10.08 -8.04 32.08
C ILE A 5 -9.14 -6.84 32.12
N ASP A 6 -8.11 -6.86 31.28
CA ASP A 6 -6.99 -5.93 31.32
C ASP A 6 -7.09 -4.83 30.26
N GLY A 7 -8.09 -4.91 29.35
CA GLY A 7 -8.31 -3.96 28.27
C GLY A 7 -7.39 -4.13 27.06
N GLU A 8 -6.34 -4.98 27.18
CA GLU A 8 -5.45 -5.33 26.09
C GLU A 8 -4.96 -6.78 26.20
N PRO A 9 -4.68 -7.46 25.08
CA PRO A 9 -4.16 -8.83 25.10
C PRO A 9 -2.65 -8.85 25.34
N SER A 10 -2.15 -9.90 25.99
CA SER A 10 -0.70 -10.12 26.21
C SER A 10 0.04 -10.62 24.95
N ILE A 11 -0.71 -11.08 23.93
CA ILE A 11 -0.20 -11.58 22.65
C ILE A 11 -0.81 -10.80 21.50
N ASP A 12 -0.19 -10.85 20.33
CA ASP A 12 -0.76 -10.28 19.10
C ASP A 12 -2.00 -11.07 18.67
N VAL A 13 -3.15 -10.42 18.68
CA VAL A 13 -4.43 -10.97 18.23
C VAL A 13 -5.06 -10.14 17.09
N TRP A 14 -4.27 -9.27 16.43
CA TRP A 14 -4.77 -8.40 15.37
C TRP A 14 -5.51 -9.17 14.27
N ALA A 15 -5.02 -10.34 13.89
CA ALA A 15 -5.69 -11.20 12.91
C ALA A 15 -7.11 -11.66 13.32
N MET A 16 -7.46 -11.55 14.59
CA MET A 16 -8.78 -11.89 15.16
C MET A 16 -9.60 -10.65 15.56
N ASP A 17 -9.01 -9.46 15.50
CA ASP A 17 -9.70 -8.21 15.82
C ASP A 17 -10.57 -7.76 14.63
N VAL A 18 -11.85 -7.54 14.87
CA VAL A 18 -12.79 -7.04 13.85
C VAL A 18 -12.35 -5.68 13.28
N ALA A 19 -11.67 -4.86 14.07
CA ALA A 19 -11.16 -3.56 13.65
C ALA A 19 -10.17 -3.64 12.47
N ARG A 20 -9.54 -4.82 12.22
CA ARG A 20 -8.66 -5.04 11.07
C ARG A 20 -9.33 -4.84 9.71
N PHE A 21 -10.64 -4.95 9.64
CA PHE A 21 -11.39 -4.81 8.39
C PHE A 21 -11.66 -3.35 8.00
N GLY A 22 -11.59 -2.40 8.94
CA GLY A 22 -11.87 -1.00 8.68
C GLY A 22 -13.36 -0.70 8.45
N GLU A 23 -13.64 0.51 7.98
CA GLU A 23 -15.00 1.04 7.86
C GLU A 23 -15.85 0.36 6.78
N PHE A 24 -15.23 -0.29 5.79
CA PHE A 24 -15.97 -1.01 4.73
C PHE A 24 -16.71 -2.24 5.24
N ALA A 25 -16.31 -2.80 6.38
CA ALA A 25 -16.90 -4.00 6.97
C ALA A 25 -18.21 -3.67 7.72
N THR A 26 -19.21 -3.26 6.97
CA THR A 26 -20.56 -3.02 7.49
C THR A 26 -21.20 -4.31 8.02
N PRO A 27 -22.27 -4.23 8.85
CA PRO A 27 -23.02 -5.42 9.29
C PRO A 27 -23.50 -6.30 8.12
N ASP A 28 -23.96 -5.70 7.01
CA ASP A 28 -24.41 -6.42 5.83
C ASP A 28 -23.26 -7.15 5.15
N TRP A 29 -22.11 -6.51 4.99
CA TRP A 29 -20.90 -7.16 4.49
C TRP A 29 -20.49 -8.32 5.39
N GLY A 30 -20.49 -8.11 6.70
CA GLY A 30 -20.15 -9.13 7.71
C GLY A 30 -21.07 -10.34 7.62
N SER A 31 -22.37 -10.13 7.43
CA SER A 31 -23.37 -11.20 7.24
C SER A 31 -23.09 -12.01 5.99
N VAL A 32 -22.85 -11.34 4.85
CA VAL A 32 -22.55 -12.00 3.56
C VAL A 32 -21.27 -12.83 3.67
N LYS A 33 -20.18 -12.27 4.23
CA LYS A 33 -18.89 -12.97 4.39
C LYS A 33 -18.96 -14.13 5.37
N SER A 34 -19.68 -13.97 6.48
CA SER A 34 -19.87 -15.03 7.46
C SER A 34 -20.66 -16.21 6.86
N THR A 35 -21.72 -15.92 6.10
CA THR A 35 -22.51 -16.94 5.41
C THR A 35 -21.65 -17.69 4.40
N GLU A 36 -20.92 -16.97 3.54
CA GLU A 36 -20.04 -17.57 2.55
C GLU A 36 -18.97 -18.48 3.18
N ASN A 37 -18.33 -18.00 4.26
CA ASN A 37 -17.32 -18.77 4.98
C ASN A 37 -17.94 -20.01 5.65
N TYR A 38 -19.15 -19.89 6.20
CA TYR A 38 -19.85 -21.01 6.82
C TYR A 38 -20.28 -22.07 5.81
N GLU A 39 -20.80 -21.68 4.65
CA GLU A 39 -21.15 -22.59 3.55
C GLU A 39 -19.93 -23.42 3.08
N ARG A 40 -18.74 -22.84 3.19
CA ARG A 40 -17.47 -23.46 2.77
C ARG A 40 -16.67 -24.11 3.91
N ARG A 41 -17.25 -24.25 5.09
CA ARG A 41 -16.55 -24.72 6.30
C ARG A 41 -15.81 -26.04 6.14
N PHE A 42 -16.33 -26.94 5.31
CA PHE A 42 -15.76 -28.26 5.06
C PHE A 42 -15.18 -28.42 3.66
N VAL A 43 -15.12 -27.35 2.89
CA VAL A 43 -14.52 -27.34 1.56
C VAL A 43 -13.02 -27.06 1.69
N MET A 44 -12.21 -27.85 1.00
CA MET A 44 -10.77 -27.62 0.95
C MET A 44 -10.49 -26.28 0.26
N THR A 45 -9.67 -25.44 0.90
CA THR A 45 -9.23 -24.18 0.32
C THR A 45 -7.92 -24.39 -0.42
N PHE A 46 -7.86 -23.94 -1.67
CA PHE A 46 -6.64 -23.96 -2.47
C PHE A 46 -5.79 -22.71 -2.23
N PRO A 47 -4.47 -22.78 -2.50
CA PRO A 47 -3.61 -21.59 -2.45
C PRO A 47 -4.15 -20.49 -3.37
N ASN A 48 -4.10 -19.24 -2.91
CA ASN A 48 -4.57 -18.05 -3.62
C ASN A 48 -6.08 -18.03 -3.96
N GLU A 49 -6.86 -18.97 -3.46
CA GLU A 49 -8.31 -18.93 -3.59
C GLU A 49 -8.89 -17.82 -2.70
N THR A 50 -9.65 -16.92 -3.29
CA THR A 50 -10.35 -15.84 -2.60
C THR A 50 -11.85 -16.02 -2.68
N LEU A 51 -12.53 -15.72 -1.57
CA LEU A 51 -13.99 -15.85 -1.50
C LEU A 51 -14.65 -14.66 -2.23
N PRO A 52 -15.52 -14.92 -3.24
CA PRO A 52 -16.00 -13.88 -4.15
C PRO A 52 -17.11 -13.00 -3.58
N LYS A 53 -17.90 -13.47 -2.60
CA LYS A 53 -19.05 -12.69 -2.09
C LYS A 53 -18.61 -11.44 -1.32
N GLY A 54 -19.47 -10.42 -1.29
CA GLY A 54 -19.19 -9.18 -0.58
C GLY A 54 -18.08 -8.33 -1.19
N ARG A 55 -17.80 -8.48 -2.48
CA ARG A 55 -16.90 -7.64 -3.29
C ARG A 55 -17.73 -6.67 -4.11
N MET A 56 -17.27 -5.76 -4.53
CA MET A 56 -16.44 -4.57 -4.65
C MET A 56 -16.85 -3.56 -3.57
N GLN A 57 -16.05 -3.38 -2.54
CA GLN A 57 -16.32 -2.37 -1.50
C GLN A 57 -15.70 -1.03 -1.86
N LYS A 58 -14.45 -1.07 -2.33
CA LYS A 58 -13.71 0.11 -2.80
C LYS A 58 -13.02 -0.20 -4.12
N THR A 59 -12.99 0.75 -5.02
CA THR A 59 -12.24 0.69 -6.28
C THR A 59 -11.45 1.97 -6.47
N THR A 60 -10.39 1.91 -7.28
CA THR A 60 -9.71 3.10 -7.76
C THR A 60 -10.28 3.57 -9.09
N ALA A 61 -9.94 4.78 -9.52
CA ALA A 61 -10.33 5.28 -10.84
C ALA A 61 -9.78 4.43 -12.02
N LEU A 62 -8.74 3.61 -11.77
CA LEU A 62 -8.15 2.72 -12.77
C LEU A 62 -8.88 1.38 -12.92
N TYR A 63 -9.78 1.02 -12.00
CA TYR A 63 -10.38 -0.31 -11.92
C TYR A 63 -10.87 -0.84 -13.27
N ASP A 64 -11.77 -0.12 -13.92
CA ASP A 64 -12.35 -0.56 -15.19
C ASP A 64 -11.31 -0.69 -16.31
N ARG A 65 -10.31 0.20 -16.33
CA ARG A 65 -9.20 0.13 -17.29
C ARG A 65 -8.29 -1.08 -17.04
N LEU A 66 -8.04 -1.42 -15.78
CA LEU A 66 -7.25 -2.59 -15.41
C LEU A 66 -7.98 -3.87 -15.80
N VAL A 67 -9.28 -3.97 -15.48
CA VAL A 67 -10.12 -5.10 -15.88
C VAL A 67 -10.15 -5.25 -17.41
N ALA A 68 -10.35 -4.16 -18.15
CA ALA A 68 -10.34 -4.18 -19.61
C ALA A 68 -8.99 -4.63 -20.21
N LYS A 69 -7.89 -4.43 -19.47
CA LYS A 69 -6.54 -4.90 -19.85
C LYS A 69 -6.26 -6.35 -19.43
N GLY A 70 -7.22 -7.06 -18.89
CA GLY A 70 -7.05 -8.44 -18.44
C GLY A 70 -6.51 -8.58 -17.03
N ALA A 71 -6.68 -7.58 -16.16
CA ALA A 71 -6.28 -7.71 -14.77
C ALA A 71 -7.12 -8.79 -14.05
N ARG A 72 -6.45 -9.71 -13.38
CA ARG A 72 -7.06 -10.54 -12.35
C ARG A 72 -7.10 -9.70 -11.07
N MET A 73 -8.31 -9.31 -10.69
CA MET A 73 -8.52 -8.45 -9.51
C MET A 73 -8.67 -9.28 -8.24
N ASP A 74 -8.13 -8.77 -7.16
CA ASP A 74 -8.37 -9.26 -5.81
C ASP A 74 -8.62 -8.10 -4.85
N GLN A 75 -9.03 -8.42 -3.63
CA GLN A 75 -9.36 -7.44 -2.60
C GLN A 75 -8.35 -7.46 -1.46
N SER A 76 -7.85 -6.29 -1.11
CA SER A 76 -7.05 -6.07 0.09
C SER A 76 -7.71 -4.95 0.91
N PHE A 77 -8.18 -5.28 2.12
CA PHE A 77 -8.85 -4.32 3.01
C PHE A 77 -9.97 -3.52 2.32
N GLY A 78 -10.83 -4.22 1.60
CA GLY A 78 -11.94 -3.65 0.88
C GLY A 78 -11.59 -3.02 -0.47
N LEU A 79 -10.31 -2.75 -0.76
CA LEU A 79 -9.87 -2.14 -2.02
C LEU A 79 -9.52 -3.20 -3.05
N GLU A 80 -10.14 -3.11 -4.22
CA GLU A 80 -9.80 -3.92 -5.38
C GLU A 80 -8.46 -3.49 -5.98
N HIS A 81 -7.59 -4.45 -6.27
CA HIS A 81 -6.31 -4.23 -6.92
C HIS A 81 -5.94 -5.37 -7.85
N ALA A 82 -5.12 -5.09 -8.86
CA ALA A 82 -4.65 -6.10 -9.80
C ALA A 82 -3.57 -6.98 -9.16
N LEU A 83 -3.71 -8.30 -9.29
CA LEU A 83 -2.65 -9.27 -8.91
C LEU A 83 -1.71 -9.55 -10.07
N TRP A 84 -2.24 -9.77 -11.27
CA TRP A 84 -1.51 -10.05 -12.50
C TRP A 84 -2.41 -9.80 -13.71
N PHE A 85 -1.84 -9.80 -14.92
CA PHE A 85 -2.56 -9.50 -16.16
C PHE A 85 -2.50 -10.67 -17.14
N ALA A 86 -3.69 -11.15 -17.54
CA ALA A 86 -3.86 -12.06 -18.64
C ALA A 86 -3.75 -11.35 -20.00
N ASP A 87 -3.80 -12.12 -21.10
CA ASP A 87 -3.86 -11.55 -22.45
C ASP A 87 -5.22 -10.88 -22.76
N GLY A 88 -6.26 -11.19 -21.98
CA GLY A 88 -7.57 -10.57 -22.05
C GLY A 88 -8.43 -10.91 -20.84
N PRO A 89 -9.55 -10.20 -20.65
CA PRO A 89 -10.43 -10.38 -19.48
C PRO A 89 -10.98 -11.80 -19.30
N SER A 90 -11.18 -12.56 -20.41
CA SER A 90 -11.67 -13.96 -20.36
C SER A 90 -10.69 -14.90 -19.64
N ASP A 91 -9.41 -14.60 -19.66
CA ASP A 91 -8.34 -15.43 -19.08
C ASP A 91 -7.91 -14.96 -17.69
N ALA A 92 -8.49 -13.86 -17.21
CA ALA A 92 -8.16 -13.25 -15.92
C ALA A 92 -8.85 -13.95 -14.74
N HIS A 93 -8.66 -15.26 -14.58
CA HIS A 93 -9.22 -16.08 -13.50
C HIS A 93 -8.18 -17.06 -12.93
N GLU A 94 -8.40 -17.47 -11.69
CA GLU A 94 -7.61 -18.50 -11.05
C GLU A 94 -8.24 -19.88 -11.25
N ASP A 95 -7.40 -20.88 -11.48
CA ASP A 95 -7.80 -22.29 -11.46
C ASP A 95 -7.37 -22.88 -10.11
N PRO A 96 -8.32 -23.30 -9.25
CA PRO A 96 -7.97 -23.89 -7.96
C PRO A 96 -7.09 -25.14 -8.15
N THR A 97 -5.86 -25.10 -7.66
CA THR A 97 -4.89 -26.20 -7.79
C THR A 97 -3.81 -26.09 -6.71
N PHE A 98 -3.21 -27.23 -6.35
CA PHE A 98 -2.00 -27.29 -5.51
C PHE A 98 -0.71 -27.23 -6.34
N GLU A 99 -0.82 -27.24 -7.65
CA GLU A 99 0.30 -27.11 -8.57
C GLU A 99 0.42 -25.64 -9.05
N ARG A 100 1.27 -25.41 -10.05
CA ARG A 100 1.35 -24.10 -10.71
C ARG A 100 0.09 -23.86 -11.52
N ASN A 101 -0.59 -22.75 -11.24
CA ASN A 101 -1.74 -22.33 -12.03
C ASN A 101 -1.31 -21.46 -13.22
N ARG A 102 -2.27 -21.03 -14.03
CA ARG A 102 -2.06 -20.23 -15.23
C ARG A 102 -1.36 -18.89 -14.97
N SER A 103 -1.52 -18.28 -13.79
CA SER A 103 -0.90 -17.01 -13.45
C SER A 103 0.63 -17.06 -13.56
N HIS A 104 1.24 -18.24 -13.38
CA HIS A 104 2.69 -18.39 -13.41
C HIS A 104 3.32 -17.92 -14.74
N GLU A 105 2.70 -18.24 -15.88
CA GLU A 105 3.24 -17.83 -17.20
C GLU A 105 3.08 -16.32 -17.41
N TYR A 106 1.95 -15.76 -17.01
CA TYR A 106 1.69 -14.31 -17.09
C TYR A 106 2.65 -13.53 -16.21
N VAL A 107 2.77 -13.91 -14.94
CA VAL A 107 3.69 -13.29 -13.98
C VAL A 107 5.15 -13.42 -14.42
N ALA A 108 5.54 -14.54 -15.00
CA ALA A 108 6.91 -14.71 -15.55
C ALA A 108 7.19 -13.70 -16.67
N ARG A 109 6.22 -13.41 -17.54
CA ARG A 109 6.34 -12.36 -18.58
C ARG A 109 6.44 -10.96 -17.97
N GLU A 110 5.61 -10.66 -16.96
CA GLU A 110 5.64 -9.38 -16.25
C GLU A 110 7.01 -9.16 -15.56
N VAL A 111 7.49 -10.16 -14.83
CA VAL A 111 8.81 -10.12 -14.17
C VAL A 111 9.93 -9.87 -15.20
N LYS A 112 9.90 -10.56 -16.33
CA LYS A 112 10.87 -10.35 -17.40
C LYS A 112 10.79 -8.92 -17.95
N ALA A 113 9.59 -8.39 -18.19
CA ALA A 113 9.39 -7.01 -18.66
C ALA A 113 9.96 -5.98 -17.69
N VAL A 114 9.75 -6.16 -16.37
CA VAL A 114 10.32 -5.28 -15.34
C VAL A 114 11.85 -5.38 -15.32
N ARG A 115 12.40 -6.58 -15.42
CA ARG A 115 13.85 -6.81 -15.39
C ARG A 115 14.58 -6.23 -16.59
N GLU A 116 13.99 -6.29 -17.79
CA GLU A 116 14.62 -5.91 -19.05
C GLU A 116 14.20 -4.52 -19.56
N ALA A 117 13.08 -4.01 -19.08
CA ALA A 117 12.53 -2.75 -19.57
C ALA A 117 11.93 -1.90 -18.42
N VAL A 118 10.61 -1.86 -18.31
CA VAL A 118 9.89 -1.14 -17.28
C VAL A 118 8.50 -1.75 -17.12
N GLY A 119 8.06 -1.90 -15.87
CA GLY A 119 6.69 -2.22 -15.50
C GLY A 119 6.09 -1.13 -14.64
N GLY A 120 4.76 -1.02 -14.70
CA GLY A 120 3.98 -0.16 -13.83
C GLY A 120 2.93 -0.96 -13.07
N ILE A 121 2.77 -0.69 -11.77
CA ILE A 121 1.75 -1.31 -10.94
C ILE A 121 1.08 -0.25 -10.07
N GLU A 122 -0.23 -0.37 -9.89
CA GLU A 122 -0.96 0.44 -8.93
C GLU A 122 -0.60 0.04 -7.50
N ILE A 123 -0.31 1.04 -6.65
CA ILE A 123 0.05 0.88 -5.24
C ILE A 123 -0.89 1.68 -4.32
N ALA A 124 -2.15 1.83 -4.72
CA ALA A 124 -3.17 2.50 -3.92
C ALA A 124 -3.46 1.77 -2.59
N ASN A 125 -3.21 0.46 -2.53
CA ASN A 125 -3.43 -0.41 -1.38
C ASN A 125 -2.43 -0.25 -0.23
N PHE A 126 -1.38 0.57 -0.35
CA PHE A 126 -0.54 0.93 0.80
C PHE A 126 -1.28 1.90 1.72
N ALA A 127 -1.09 1.75 3.04
CA ALA A 127 -1.50 2.75 4.01
C ALA A 127 -0.65 4.02 3.88
N LYS A 128 -1.27 5.19 4.05
CA LYS A 128 -0.61 6.50 4.07
C LYS A 128 -1.03 7.23 5.34
N HIS A 129 -0.05 7.57 6.17
CA HIS A 129 -0.25 8.25 7.44
C HIS A 129 0.45 9.61 7.37
N GLU A 130 -0.32 10.71 7.38
CA GLU A 130 0.22 12.07 7.35
C GLU A 130 0.33 12.64 8.76
N PHE A 131 1.48 13.23 9.05
CA PHE A 131 1.76 13.96 10.29
C PHE A 131 2.16 15.38 9.98
N GLN A 132 1.58 16.35 10.68
CA GLN A 132 1.89 17.76 10.50
C GLN A 132 1.85 18.50 11.84
N GLY A 133 2.81 19.39 12.03
CA GLY A 133 2.88 20.28 13.18
C GLY A 133 4.27 20.36 13.79
N PRO A 134 4.51 21.35 14.66
CA PRO A 134 5.85 21.59 15.24
C PRO A 134 6.44 20.38 15.97
N GLY A 135 5.59 19.59 16.65
CA GLY A 135 6.00 18.39 17.39
C GLY A 135 6.19 17.15 16.53
N ALA A 136 5.80 17.17 15.21
CA ALA A 136 5.73 15.96 14.39
C ALA A 136 7.07 15.21 14.29
N ARG A 137 8.19 15.91 14.06
CA ARG A 137 9.53 15.30 14.01
C ARG A 137 9.90 14.61 15.32
N GLY A 138 9.73 15.29 16.46
CA GLY A 138 10.02 14.74 17.78
C GLY A 138 9.13 13.56 18.15
N TYR A 139 7.85 13.61 17.76
CA TYR A 139 6.94 12.50 17.94
C TYR A 139 7.37 11.27 17.13
N LEU A 140 7.67 11.45 15.84
CA LEU A 140 8.10 10.35 14.97
C LEU A 140 9.44 9.76 15.40
N ASP A 141 10.39 10.59 15.86
CA ASP A 141 11.67 10.12 16.39
C ASP A 141 11.51 9.24 17.65
N ARG A 142 10.46 9.49 18.44
CA ARG A 142 10.12 8.68 19.61
C ARG A 142 9.44 7.35 19.26
N VAL A 143 8.55 7.32 18.25
CA VAL A 143 7.74 6.11 17.94
C VAL A 143 8.38 5.19 16.90
N LEU A 144 9.38 5.68 16.16
CA LEU A 144 10.08 4.93 15.14
C LEU A 144 11.51 4.60 15.60
N ALA A 145 12.01 3.43 15.25
CA ALA A 145 13.32 2.98 15.70
C ALA A 145 14.49 3.44 14.81
N GLY A 146 14.21 4.09 13.69
CA GLY A 146 15.21 4.62 12.75
C GLY A 146 15.28 6.15 12.79
N HIS A 147 16.29 6.71 12.11
CA HIS A 147 16.44 8.16 12.00
C HIS A 147 15.35 8.78 11.13
N ILE A 148 14.82 9.91 11.58
CA ILE A 148 13.87 10.70 10.79
C ILE A 148 14.64 11.46 9.69
N PRO A 149 14.25 11.33 8.41
CA PRO A 149 14.99 11.93 7.30
C PRO A 149 14.86 13.46 7.30
N LYS A 150 15.77 14.12 6.57
CA LYS A 150 15.69 15.56 6.27
C LYS A 150 14.62 15.82 5.20
N PRO A 151 14.10 17.05 5.08
CA PRO A 151 13.20 17.44 3.99
C PRO A 151 13.73 17.04 2.61
N GLY A 152 12.85 16.54 1.75
CA GLY A 152 13.20 16.03 0.43
C GLY A 152 13.82 14.63 0.43
N ARG A 153 13.78 13.91 1.57
CA ARG A 153 14.39 12.58 1.71
C ARG A 153 13.40 11.54 2.25
N LEU A 154 13.69 10.29 1.91
CA LEU A 154 13.02 9.10 2.42
C LEU A 154 13.94 8.28 3.33
N THR A 155 13.36 7.54 4.24
CA THR A 155 14.03 6.45 4.95
C THR A 155 13.07 5.30 5.19
N LEU A 156 13.60 4.09 5.22
CA LEU A 156 12.90 2.90 5.70
C LEU A 156 13.17 2.77 7.19
N THR A 157 12.15 2.59 8.01
CA THR A 157 12.32 2.49 9.45
C THR A 157 11.29 1.54 10.08
N PRO A 158 11.72 0.67 11.00
CA PRO A 158 10.79 -0.15 11.76
C PRO A 158 10.12 0.67 12.88
N MET A 159 8.90 0.28 13.20
CA MET A 159 8.20 0.65 14.41
C MET A 159 8.17 -0.55 15.35
N LEU A 160 8.53 -0.35 16.59
CA LEU A 160 8.69 -1.43 17.56
C LEU A 160 7.71 -1.26 18.73
N THR A 161 7.26 -2.38 19.28
CA THR A 161 6.54 -2.40 20.56
C THR A 161 7.50 -2.06 21.70
N PRO A 162 7.00 -1.70 22.90
CA PRO A 162 7.83 -1.47 24.08
C PRO A 162 8.72 -2.66 24.48
N LYS A 163 8.33 -3.87 24.02
CA LYS A 163 9.13 -5.11 24.22
C LYS A 163 10.15 -5.36 23.10
N GLY A 164 10.37 -4.40 22.19
CA GLY A 164 11.32 -4.51 21.08
C GLY A 164 10.89 -5.45 19.95
N LYS A 165 9.61 -5.80 19.86
CA LYS A 165 9.08 -6.60 18.75
C LYS A 165 8.68 -5.70 17.59
N LEU A 166 8.90 -6.17 16.35
CA LEU A 166 8.48 -5.45 15.14
C LEU A 166 6.95 -5.32 15.13
N TYR A 167 6.48 -4.09 15.01
CA TYR A 167 5.06 -3.76 14.89
C TYR A 167 4.70 -3.17 13.53
N GLY A 168 5.64 -2.52 12.87
CA GLY A 168 5.48 -1.97 11.54
C GLY A 168 6.81 -1.79 10.84
N ASP A 169 6.76 -1.80 9.52
CA ASP A 169 7.87 -1.48 8.62
C ASP A 169 7.37 -0.38 7.68
N LEU A 170 7.95 0.82 7.83
CA LEU A 170 7.39 2.04 7.25
C LEU A 170 8.44 2.78 6.43
N THR A 171 8.03 3.28 5.26
CA THR A 171 8.78 4.30 4.53
C THR A 171 8.36 5.67 5.03
N VAL A 172 9.28 6.43 5.59
CA VAL A 172 9.07 7.80 6.07
C VAL A 172 9.53 8.79 5.01
N ALA A 173 8.61 9.60 4.51
CA ALA A 173 8.87 10.72 3.61
C ALA A 173 8.80 12.03 4.39
N CYS A 174 9.89 12.79 4.40
CA CYS A 174 9.93 14.12 5.01
C CYS A 174 9.64 15.17 3.92
N LEU A 175 8.42 15.71 3.91
CA LEU A 175 7.96 16.70 2.94
C LEU A 175 8.42 18.12 3.32
N ALA A 176 8.43 18.43 4.62
CA ALA A 176 8.92 19.67 5.21
C ALA A 176 9.45 19.36 6.62
N GLU A 177 10.00 20.36 7.32
CA GLU A 177 10.54 20.17 8.68
C GLU A 177 9.48 19.67 9.67
N ASP A 178 8.21 20.03 9.43
CA ASP A 178 7.05 19.74 10.26
C ASP A 178 5.96 18.91 9.53
N ARG A 179 6.28 18.36 8.34
CA ARG A 179 5.31 17.60 7.54
C ARG A 179 5.90 16.30 7.00
N PHE A 180 5.26 15.20 7.34
CA PHE A 180 5.69 13.84 7.02
C PHE A 180 4.56 13.01 6.44
N MET A 181 4.90 12.13 5.49
CA MET A 181 4.02 11.09 5.01
C MET A 181 4.69 9.73 5.26
N LEU A 182 4.01 8.83 5.94
CA LEU A 182 4.48 7.47 6.18
C LEU A 182 3.69 6.50 5.31
N PHE A 183 4.41 5.62 4.63
CA PHE A 183 3.81 4.55 3.82
C PHE A 183 4.04 3.22 4.52
N GLY A 184 2.99 2.41 4.62
CA GLY A 184 3.04 1.12 5.30
C GLY A 184 2.09 0.10 4.69
N SER A 185 1.98 -1.07 5.32
CA SER A 185 1.05 -2.11 4.90
C SER A 185 -0.40 -1.66 5.05
N GLY A 186 -1.20 -1.76 3.98
CA GLY A 186 -2.64 -1.52 4.04
C GLY A 186 -3.34 -2.47 5.02
N ALA A 187 -2.82 -3.70 5.18
CA ALA A 187 -3.29 -4.68 6.15
C ALA A 187 -3.19 -4.19 7.60
N MET A 188 -2.21 -3.35 7.88
CA MET A 188 -1.93 -2.84 9.21
C MET A 188 -2.42 -1.40 9.40
N GLN A 189 -3.13 -0.84 8.42
CA GLN A 189 -3.57 0.56 8.41
C GLN A 189 -4.23 0.97 9.73
N ASP A 190 -5.24 0.23 10.18
CA ASP A 190 -5.97 0.56 11.40
C ASP A 190 -5.21 0.22 12.68
N ALA A 191 -4.36 -0.81 12.67
CA ALA A 191 -3.46 -1.09 13.79
C ALA A 191 -2.45 0.05 13.98
N HIS A 192 -1.83 0.49 12.89
CA HIS A 192 -0.89 1.62 12.92
C HIS A 192 -1.59 2.92 13.30
N ARG A 193 -2.81 3.18 12.80
CA ARG A 193 -3.62 4.33 13.22
C ARG A 193 -3.82 4.36 14.72
N ARG A 194 -4.30 3.26 15.32
CA ARG A 194 -4.52 3.14 16.78
C ARG A 194 -3.22 3.37 17.57
N TRP A 195 -2.11 2.88 17.05
CA TRP A 195 -0.79 3.06 17.65
C TRP A 195 -0.38 4.54 17.64
N PHE A 196 -0.54 5.23 16.51
CA PHE A 196 -0.20 6.64 16.37
C PHE A 196 -1.10 7.57 17.20
N GLU A 197 -2.39 7.24 17.31
CA GLU A 197 -3.33 8.05 18.07
C GLU A 197 -3.16 7.95 19.60
N LYS A 198 -2.56 6.85 20.10
CA LYS A 198 -2.48 6.54 21.54
C LYS A 198 -1.79 7.63 22.36
N ASP A 199 -0.67 8.17 21.88
CA ASP A 199 0.15 9.16 22.58
C ASP A 199 0.50 10.35 21.68
N LEU A 200 -0.44 10.76 20.82
CA LEU A 200 -0.27 11.86 19.88
C LEU A 200 -0.21 13.20 20.62
N PRO A 201 0.85 14.01 20.46
CA PRO A 201 0.94 15.33 21.06
C PRO A 201 -0.12 16.30 20.50
N ALA A 202 -0.56 17.25 21.32
CA ALA A 202 -1.59 18.21 20.94
C ALA A 202 -1.16 19.17 19.80
N ASP A 203 0.14 19.36 19.61
CA ASP A 203 0.72 20.18 18.54
C ASP A 203 1.06 19.38 17.26
N VAL A 204 0.61 18.11 17.20
CA VAL A 204 0.76 17.23 16.04
C VAL A 204 -0.62 16.85 15.51
N ARG A 205 -0.89 17.16 14.25
CA ARG A 205 -2.06 16.67 13.54
C ARG A 205 -1.69 15.36 12.82
N TYR A 206 -2.44 14.32 13.10
CA TYR A 206 -2.40 13.06 12.36
C TYR A 206 -3.60 12.93 11.45
N THR A 207 -3.40 12.37 10.25
CA THR A 207 -4.45 12.03 9.30
C THR A 207 -4.15 10.68 8.66
N ASN A 208 -5.13 9.78 8.69
CA ASN A 208 -5.08 8.60 7.81
C ASN A 208 -5.46 9.06 6.40
N ALA A 209 -4.47 9.19 5.53
CA ALA A 209 -4.60 9.71 4.17
C ALA A 209 -4.60 8.61 3.11
N SER A 210 -4.90 7.34 3.51
CA SER A 210 -4.77 6.18 2.62
C SER A 210 -5.67 6.26 1.39
N ASP A 211 -6.88 6.76 1.55
CA ASP A 211 -7.83 6.94 0.45
C ASP A 211 -7.67 8.31 -0.27
N ASP A 212 -6.86 9.22 0.30
CA ASP A 212 -6.60 10.56 -0.28
C ASP A 212 -5.46 10.60 -1.29
N TRP A 213 -4.64 9.56 -1.32
CA TRP A 213 -3.50 9.44 -2.21
C TRP A 213 -3.46 8.08 -2.87
N HIS A 214 -3.52 8.06 -4.19
CA HIS A 214 -3.32 6.86 -4.97
C HIS A 214 -1.96 6.89 -5.64
N GLY A 215 -1.36 5.72 -5.85
CA GLY A 215 0.00 5.64 -6.36
C GLY A 215 0.15 4.64 -7.50
N ILE A 216 1.14 4.93 -8.34
CA ILE A 216 1.66 4.01 -9.36
C ILE A 216 3.16 3.86 -9.12
N ALA A 217 3.63 2.62 -8.97
CA ALA A 217 5.05 2.32 -8.97
C ALA A 217 5.52 2.04 -10.39
N LEU A 218 6.63 2.65 -10.77
CA LEU A 218 7.39 2.34 -11.99
C LEU A 218 8.69 1.65 -11.59
N SER A 219 8.98 0.48 -12.14
CA SER A 219 10.19 -0.28 -11.83
C SER A 219 10.83 -0.85 -13.09
N GLY A 220 12.16 -0.89 -13.10
CA GLY A 220 12.96 -1.46 -14.19
C GLY A 220 13.97 -0.48 -14.77
N PRO A 221 14.94 -0.96 -15.57
CA PRO A 221 16.06 -0.15 -16.07
C PRO A 221 15.64 1.05 -16.93
N LYS A 222 14.47 0.99 -17.57
CA LYS A 222 13.93 2.07 -18.41
C LYS A 222 12.95 2.99 -17.64
N SER A 223 12.72 2.80 -16.34
CA SER A 223 11.76 3.59 -15.56
C SER A 223 12.11 5.08 -15.54
N ARG A 224 13.40 5.44 -15.43
CA ARG A 224 13.87 6.83 -15.49
C ARG A 224 13.56 7.48 -16.83
N ALA A 225 13.85 6.78 -17.94
CA ALA A 225 13.60 7.27 -19.26
C ALA A 225 12.09 7.48 -19.52
N LEU A 226 11.24 6.62 -18.98
CA LEU A 226 9.79 6.77 -19.03
C LEU A 226 9.34 7.97 -18.21
N LEU A 227 9.80 8.10 -16.97
CA LEU A 227 9.44 9.21 -16.09
C LEU A 227 9.85 10.57 -16.72
N ALA A 228 11.06 10.66 -17.30
CA ALA A 228 11.56 11.86 -17.95
C ALA A 228 10.68 12.34 -19.14
N ARG A 229 9.89 11.46 -19.74
CA ARG A 229 8.96 11.82 -20.83
C ARG A 229 7.65 12.44 -20.36
N ILE A 230 7.31 12.24 -19.10
CA ILE A 230 6.01 12.63 -18.53
C ILE A 230 6.15 13.66 -17.39
N THR A 231 7.38 14.10 -17.10
CA THR A 231 7.64 15.22 -16.16
C THR A 231 8.57 16.23 -16.80
N ARG A 232 8.54 17.48 -16.31
CA ARG A 232 9.49 18.52 -16.66
C ARG A 232 10.65 18.63 -15.68
N GLU A 233 10.56 17.90 -14.57
CA GLU A 233 11.59 17.87 -13.53
C GLU A 233 12.83 17.11 -14.01
N ASP A 234 14.01 17.55 -13.59
CA ASP A 234 15.24 16.81 -13.83
C ASP A 234 15.27 15.55 -12.96
N VAL A 235 15.04 14.40 -13.59
CA VAL A 235 15.07 13.07 -12.96
C VAL A 235 16.37 12.32 -13.27
N SER A 236 17.43 13.01 -13.73
CA SER A 236 18.76 12.42 -13.92
C SER A 236 19.30 11.76 -12.65
N ALA A 237 20.32 10.92 -12.78
CA ALA A 237 20.88 10.19 -11.64
C ALA A 237 21.50 11.14 -10.59
N ASP A 238 22.07 12.25 -11.06
CA ASP A 238 22.72 13.23 -10.21
C ASP A 238 21.73 14.16 -9.51
N ALA A 239 20.65 14.53 -10.21
CA ALA A 239 19.64 15.43 -9.70
C ALA A 239 18.59 14.74 -8.81
N PHE A 240 18.29 13.46 -9.04
CA PHE A 240 17.27 12.71 -8.30
C PHE A 240 17.83 11.36 -7.84
N LYS A 241 18.44 11.40 -6.66
CA LYS A 241 19.19 10.27 -6.08
C LYS A 241 18.28 9.29 -5.36
N PHE A 242 18.78 8.08 -5.12
CA PHE A 242 18.08 7.08 -4.31
C PHE A 242 17.66 7.65 -2.96
N ARG A 243 16.41 7.44 -2.59
CA ARG A 243 15.71 7.99 -1.41
C ARG A 243 15.50 9.50 -1.44
N ASP A 244 15.58 10.15 -2.60
CA ASP A 244 15.02 11.49 -2.75
C ASP A 244 13.51 11.42 -2.94
N LEU A 245 12.81 12.46 -2.52
CA LEU A 245 11.43 12.71 -2.85
C LEU A 245 11.26 14.13 -3.39
N ARG A 246 10.23 14.32 -4.24
CA ARG A 246 9.86 15.63 -4.77
C ARG A 246 8.37 15.75 -4.92
N GLU A 247 7.84 16.91 -4.54
CA GLU A 247 6.55 17.37 -5.01
C GLU A 247 6.76 18.09 -6.35
N GLY A 248 5.95 17.79 -7.36
CA GLY A 248 6.08 18.34 -8.72
C GLY A 248 4.91 17.93 -9.61
N PHE A 249 5.15 17.85 -10.90
CA PHE A 249 4.11 17.50 -11.89
C PHE A 249 4.53 16.29 -12.71
N VAL A 250 3.65 15.29 -12.78
CA VAL A 250 3.79 14.10 -13.63
C VAL A 250 2.54 13.96 -14.49
N GLY A 251 2.70 13.82 -15.81
CA GLY A 251 1.54 13.79 -16.72
C GLY A 251 0.69 15.06 -16.70
N GLY A 252 1.24 16.18 -16.23
CA GLY A 252 0.51 17.44 -16.10
C GLY A 252 -0.28 17.61 -14.81
N VAL A 253 -0.25 16.63 -13.88
CA VAL A 253 -0.97 16.70 -12.62
C VAL A 253 -0.01 16.80 -11.43
N PRO A 254 -0.42 17.43 -10.31
CA PRO A 254 0.38 17.48 -9.09
C PRO A 254 0.63 16.08 -8.54
N ALA A 255 1.88 15.77 -8.23
CA ALA A 255 2.29 14.46 -7.74
C ALA A 255 3.43 14.57 -6.73
N LEU A 256 3.48 13.61 -5.80
CA LEU A 256 4.63 13.30 -4.98
C LEU A 256 5.38 12.15 -5.63
N VAL A 257 6.66 12.32 -5.90
CA VAL A 257 7.51 11.30 -6.51
C VAL A 257 8.58 10.86 -5.54
N ASN A 258 8.55 9.61 -5.16
CA ASN A 258 9.52 8.96 -4.30
C ASN A 258 10.52 8.16 -5.16
N ARG A 259 11.82 8.42 -5.00
CA ARG A 259 12.88 7.65 -5.69
C ARG A 259 13.23 6.40 -4.88
N ILE A 260 12.32 5.45 -4.88
CA ILE A 260 12.41 4.15 -4.20
C ILE A 260 11.68 3.09 -5.02
N SER A 261 11.97 1.82 -4.81
CA SER A 261 11.17 0.71 -5.32
C SER A 261 11.19 -0.45 -4.34
N PHE A 262 10.09 -1.18 -4.28
CA PHE A 262 9.97 -2.38 -3.47
C PHE A 262 10.84 -3.53 -3.98
N SER A 263 10.95 -3.68 -5.28
CA SER A 263 11.64 -4.79 -5.96
C SER A 263 13.16 -4.61 -6.16
N VAL A 264 13.72 -3.52 -5.60
CA VAL A 264 15.16 -3.18 -5.66
C VAL A 264 15.66 -2.73 -7.06
N GLU A 265 14.87 -2.84 -8.11
CA GLU A 265 15.19 -2.24 -9.40
C GLU A 265 15.21 -0.71 -9.34
N LEU A 266 15.75 -0.08 -10.37
CA LEU A 266 15.56 1.35 -10.59
C LEU A 266 14.06 1.64 -10.67
N GLY A 267 13.54 2.41 -9.73
CA GLY A 267 12.10 2.64 -9.65
C GLY A 267 11.71 3.95 -8.99
N TYR A 268 10.43 4.25 -9.14
CA TYR A 268 9.78 5.43 -8.61
C TYR A 268 8.37 5.07 -8.15
N GLU A 269 7.96 5.62 -7.03
CA GLU A 269 6.57 5.60 -6.59
C GLU A 269 5.99 7.00 -6.80
N ILE A 270 4.93 7.08 -7.57
CA ILE A 270 4.30 8.34 -7.98
C ILE A 270 2.91 8.37 -7.35
N TYR A 271 2.69 9.32 -6.45
CA TYR A 271 1.41 9.47 -5.76
C TYR A 271 0.71 10.76 -6.20
N CYS A 272 -0.57 10.68 -6.48
CA CYS A 272 -1.44 11.82 -6.79
C CYS A 272 -2.78 11.70 -6.05
N LYS A 273 -3.55 12.77 -6.07
CA LYS A 273 -4.93 12.71 -5.56
C LYS A 273 -5.80 11.85 -6.48
N PRO A 274 -6.80 11.10 -5.95
CA PRO A 274 -7.61 10.14 -6.72
C PRO A 274 -8.22 10.68 -8.00
N GLN A 275 -8.65 11.94 -8.00
CA GLN A 275 -9.25 12.59 -9.17
C GLN A 275 -8.29 12.80 -10.36
N TYR A 276 -6.99 12.62 -10.16
CA TYR A 276 -5.95 12.78 -11.18
C TYR A 276 -5.37 11.46 -11.68
N LEU A 277 -5.86 10.33 -11.17
CA LEU A 277 -5.26 9.02 -11.45
C LEU A 277 -5.51 8.55 -12.90
N LEU A 278 -6.54 9.02 -13.57
CA LEU A 278 -6.87 8.73 -14.98
C LEU A 278 -6.08 9.57 -15.93
#